data_9e5ac92069e053e541abd433c91a25de
#
_entry.id   9e5ac92069e053e541abd433c91a25de
#
_cell.length_a   1.000
_cell.length_b   1.000
_cell.length_c   1.000
_cell.angle_alpha   90.00
_cell.angle_beta   90.00
_cell.angle_gamma   90.00
#
_symmetry.space_group_name_H-M   'P 1'
#
loop_
_entity.id
_entity.type
_entity.pdbx_description
1 polymer ?
#
loop_
_entity_poly.entity_id
_entity_poly.type
_entity_poly.pdbx_seq_one_letter_code
_entity_poly.pdbx_strand_id
1 'polypeptide(L)'
;MSGMTRSIERPVKERVKDWKEINKPVPPNLALKEAVRCNYCLEAPCTAGCPSGVDVSAFIRRIFVGDLRSAARIIREANPFASVCGRICPAEELCIGACRNQFST
;
A
#
# COMPACT_ATOMS: atom_id res chain seq x y z
N MET A 1 -6.06 10.48 1.80
CA MET A 1 -6.28 9.03 1.64
C MET A 1 -6.76 8.73 0.24
N SER A 2 -6.30 7.64 -0.32
CA SER A 2 -6.76 7.23 -1.64
C SER A 2 -8.21 6.75 -1.61
N GLY A 3 -8.93 6.86 -2.73
CA GLY A 3 -10.27 6.33 -2.88
C GLY A 3 -10.34 4.82 -2.68
N MET A 4 -9.25 4.12 -2.94
CA MET A 4 -9.14 2.68 -2.73
C MET A 4 -9.39 2.30 -1.28
N THR A 5 -8.78 3.02 -0.33
CA THR A 5 -8.93 2.71 1.09
C THR A 5 -10.40 2.77 1.52
N ARG A 6 -11.11 3.77 1.04
CA ARG A 6 -12.53 3.92 1.35
C ARG A 6 -13.38 2.81 0.74
N SER A 7 -13.03 2.37 -0.46
CA SER A 7 -13.83 1.36 -1.17
C SER A 7 -13.71 -0.04 -0.55
N ILE A 8 -12.60 -0.34 0.15
CA ILE A 8 -12.39 -1.65 0.76
C ILE A 8 -12.74 -1.69 2.24
N GLU A 9 -12.97 -0.55 2.87
CA GLU A 9 -13.35 -0.50 4.28
C GLU A 9 -14.78 -0.96 4.47
N ARG A 10 -14.98 -1.90 5.40
CA ARG A 10 -16.32 -2.42 5.69
C ARG A 10 -17.15 -1.35 6.41
N PRO A 11 -18.48 -1.27 6.14
CA PRO A 11 -19.35 -0.32 6.84
C PRO A 11 -19.29 -0.49 8.36
N VAL A 12 -19.39 0.62 9.07
CA VAL A 12 -19.33 0.61 10.54
C VAL A 12 -20.36 -0.34 11.15
N LYS A 13 -21.58 -0.37 10.60
CA LYS A 13 -22.66 -1.24 11.09
C LYS A 13 -22.31 -2.72 11.03
N GLU A 14 -21.51 -3.13 10.04
CA GLU A 14 -21.09 -4.53 9.89
C GLU A 14 -19.87 -4.85 10.74
N ARG A 15 -18.87 -3.97 10.74
CA ARG A 15 -17.59 -4.25 11.39
C ARG A 15 -17.66 -4.24 12.92
N VAL A 16 -18.64 -3.59 13.51
CA VAL A 16 -18.83 -3.58 14.97
C VAL A 16 -19.49 -4.85 15.48
N LYS A 17 -20.04 -5.69 14.61
CA LYS A 17 -20.74 -6.92 14.99
C LYS A 17 -19.84 -8.13 15.11
N ASP A 18 -18.61 -8.07 14.61
CA ASP A 18 -17.68 -9.19 14.59
C ASP A 18 -16.24 -8.72 14.78
N TRP A 19 -15.31 -9.68 14.80
CA TRP A 19 -13.88 -9.43 14.94
C TRP A 19 -13.12 -9.67 13.63
N LYS A 20 -13.82 -9.67 12.51
CA LYS A 20 -13.21 -9.86 11.20
C LYS A 20 -12.47 -8.58 10.77
N GLU A 21 -11.64 -8.74 9.75
CA GLU A 21 -10.88 -7.63 9.17
C GLU A 21 -11.78 -6.43 8.83
N ILE A 22 -11.34 -5.24 9.19
CA ILE A 22 -12.05 -3.99 8.87
C ILE A 22 -12.05 -3.73 7.37
N ASN A 23 -10.91 -3.98 6.74
CA ASN A 23 -10.74 -3.79 5.30
C ASN A 23 -10.86 -5.12 4.57
N LYS A 24 -11.59 -5.11 3.45
CA LYS A 24 -11.64 -6.26 2.55
C LYS A 24 -10.30 -6.44 1.84
N PRO A 25 -9.95 -7.65 1.41
CA PRO A 25 -8.75 -7.84 0.58
C PRO A 25 -8.83 -7.00 -0.68
N VAL A 26 -7.69 -6.40 -1.07
CA VAL A 26 -7.61 -5.61 -2.30
C VAL A 26 -7.60 -6.56 -3.49
N PRO A 27 -8.57 -6.48 -4.40
CA PRO A 27 -8.54 -7.32 -5.60
C PRO A 27 -7.40 -6.90 -6.53
N PRO A 28 -6.81 -7.83 -7.32
CA PRO A 28 -5.67 -7.51 -8.18
C PRO A 28 -5.91 -6.37 -9.17
N ASN A 29 -7.12 -6.24 -9.72
CA ASN A 29 -7.44 -5.16 -10.64
C ASN A 29 -7.40 -3.79 -9.96
N LEU A 30 -7.84 -3.71 -8.71
CA LEU A 30 -7.79 -2.46 -7.94
C LEU A 30 -6.36 -2.12 -7.56
N ALA A 31 -5.56 -3.11 -7.19
CA ALA A 31 -4.14 -2.91 -6.89
C ALA A 31 -3.38 -2.39 -8.11
N LEU A 32 -3.66 -2.94 -9.29
CA LEU A 32 -3.06 -2.46 -10.55
C LEU A 32 -3.46 -1.01 -10.82
N LYS A 33 -4.72 -0.68 -10.63
CA LYS A 33 -5.21 0.68 -10.83
C LYS A 33 -4.51 1.69 -9.93
N GLU A 34 -4.26 1.34 -8.67
CA GLU A 34 -3.50 2.18 -7.76
C GLU A 34 -2.02 2.28 -8.14
N ALA A 35 -1.44 1.18 -8.62
CA ALA A 35 -0.03 1.17 -9.04
C ALA A 35 0.23 2.09 -10.25
N VAL A 36 -0.75 2.27 -11.12
CA VAL A 36 -0.65 3.17 -12.28
C VAL A 36 -0.42 4.62 -11.87
N ARG A 37 -0.84 5.01 -10.67
CA ARG A 37 -0.67 6.37 -10.17
C ARG A 37 0.77 6.71 -9.80
N CYS A 38 1.64 5.72 -9.68
CA CYS A 38 3.03 5.93 -9.30
C CYS A 38 3.81 6.64 -10.39
N ASN A 39 4.56 7.69 -10.02
CA ASN A 39 5.40 8.46 -10.95
C ASN A 39 6.78 7.85 -11.17
N TYR A 40 7.12 6.76 -10.49
CA TYR A 40 8.43 6.07 -10.59
C TYR A 40 9.60 7.02 -10.36
N CYS A 41 9.56 7.79 -9.25
CA CYS A 41 10.61 8.74 -8.91
C CYS A 41 11.97 8.08 -8.79
N LEU A 42 13.01 8.72 -9.29
CA LEU A 42 14.38 8.18 -9.26
C LEU A 42 14.87 8.06 -7.81
N GLU A 43 14.70 9.12 -7.03
CA GLU A 43 14.98 9.10 -5.59
C GLU A 43 13.64 9.13 -4.87
N ALA A 44 13.03 7.95 -4.74
CA ALA A 44 11.66 7.83 -4.27
C ALA A 44 11.52 8.31 -2.82
N PRO A 45 10.78 9.42 -2.57
CA PRO A 45 10.56 9.89 -1.21
C PRO A 45 9.79 8.86 -0.36
N CYS A 46 8.92 8.08 -0.98
CA CYS A 46 8.17 7.03 -0.30
C CYS A 46 9.08 5.96 0.30
N THR A 47 10.14 5.57 -0.41
CA THR A 47 11.13 4.63 0.11
C THR A 47 11.87 5.21 1.32
N ALA A 48 12.27 6.47 1.24
CA ALA A 48 12.89 7.16 2.36
C ALA A 48 11.93 7.32 3.55
N GLY A 49 10.62 7.44 3.28
CA GLY A 49 9.60 7.58 4.31
C GLY A 49 9.25 6.28 5.04
N CYS A 50 9.71 5.13 4.55
CA CYS A 50 9.44 3.86 5.21
C CYS A 50 10.50 3.57 6.28
N PRO A 51 10.13 3.51 7.57
CA PRO A 51 11.11 3.25 8.64
C PRO A 51 11.72 1.85 8.58
N SER A 52 11.05 0.90 7.91
CA SER A 52 11.58 -0.47 7.71
C SER A 52 12.51 -0.59 6.52
N GLY A 53 12.66 0.47 5.72
CA GLY A 53 13.52 0.47 4.55
C GLY A 53 12.98 -0.34 3.37
N VAL A 54 11.67 -0.51 3.27
CA VAL A 54 11.05 -1.18 2.12
C VAL A 54 11.24 -0.32 0.87
N ASP A 55 11.67 -0.94 -0.22
CA ASP A 55 11.76 -0.25 -1.52
C ASP A 55 10.36 -0.14 -2.12
N VAL A 56 9.67 0.94 -1.75
CA VAL A 56 8.25 1.15 -2.09
C VAL A 56 8.05 1.26 -3.60
N SER A 57 8.87 2.04 -4.28
CA SER A 57 8.72 2.21 -5.72
C SER A 57 8.97 0.90 -6.47
N ALA A 58 9.88 0.07 -5.99
CA ALA A 58 10.18 -1.22 -6.61
C ALA A 58 8.99 -2.19 -6.51
N PHE A 59 8.35 -2.32 -5.34
CA PHE A 59 7.23 -3.24 -5.24
C PHE A 59 6.00 -2.74 -6.01
N ILE A 60 5.77 -1.43 -6.06
CA ILE A 60 4.67 -0.86 -6.84
C ILE A 60 4.88 -1.15 -8.33
N ARG A 61 6.12 -1.04 -8.80
CA ARG A 61 6.48 -1.34 -10.19
C ARG A 61 6.20 -2.80 -10.54
N ARG A 62 6.45 -3.73 -9.62
CA ARG A 62 6.11 -5.15 -9.81
C ARG A 62 4.61 -5.38 -9.87
N ILE A 63 3.84 -4.67 -9.05
CA ILE A 63 2.38 -4.74 -9.13
C ILE A 63 1.90 -4.24 -10.49
N PHE A 64 2.50 -3.16 -10.98
CA PHE A 64 2.14 -2.58 -12.29
C PHE A 64 2.31 -3.58 -13.44
N VAL A 65 3.37 -4.38 -13.41
CA VAL A 65 3.59 -5.39 -14.46
C VAL A 65 2.88 -6.72 -14.18
N GLY A 66 2.11 -6.79 -13.11
CA GLY A 66 1.31 -7.98 -12.78
C GLY A 66 2.07 -9.05 -12.00
N ASP A 67 3.29 -8.78 -11.58
CA ASP A 67 4.11 -9.74 -10.83
C ASP A 67 3.94 -9.54 -9.33
N LEU A 68 2.81 -10.01 -8.79
CA LEU A 68 2.49 -9.86 -7.38
C LEU A 68 3.44 -10.65 -6.47
N ARG A 69 3.96 -11.77 -6.96
CA ARG A 69 4.89 -12.60 -6.19
C ARG A 69 6.20 -11.86 -5.92
N SER A 70 6.77 -11.23 -6.94
CA SER A 70 8.00 -10.44 -6.78
C SER A 70 7.78 -9.21 -5.94
N ALA A 71 6.61 -8.56 -6.06
CA ALA A 71 6.24 -7.43 -5.20
C ALA A 71 6.24 -7.86 -3.73
N ALA A 72 5.62 -8.97 -3.40
CA ALA A 72 5.60 -9.50 -2.04
C ALA A 72 7.00 -9.84 -1.54
N ARG A 73 7.86 -10.39 -2.40
CA ARG A 73 9.25 -10.71 -2.06
C ARG A 73 10.02 -9.45 -1.68
N ILE A 74 9.92 -8.39 -2.48
CA ILE A 74 10.59 -7.11 -2.21
C ILE A 74 10.21 -6.57 -0.85
N ILE A 75 8.93 -6.60 -0.51
CA ILE A 75 8.45 -6.13 0.79
C ILE A 75 9.00 -6.99 1.92
N ARG A 76 8.94 -8.30 1.79
CA ARG A 76 9.34 -9.24 2.83
C ARG A 76 10.85 -9.28 3.07
N GLU A 77 11.66 -9.01 2.07
CA GLU A 77 13.10 -8.92 2.22
C GLU A 77 13.50 -7.82 3.20
N ALA A 78 12.81 -6.69 3.15
CA ALA A 78 13.07 -5.58 4.06
C ALA A 78 12.33 -5.72 5.39
N ASN A 79 11.15 -6.36 5.38
CA ASN A 79 10.29 -6.43 6.57
C ASN A 79 9.49 -7.74 6.59
N PRO A 80 9.91 -8.72 7.41
CA PRO A 80 9.17 -9.99 7.52
C PRO A 80 7.78 -9.83 8.14
N PHE A 81 7.53 -8.69 8.80
CA PHE A 81 6.23 -8.39 9.40
C PHE A 81 5.35 -7.48 8.53
N ALA A 82 5.57 -7.51 7.23
CA ALA A 82 4.86 -6.63 6.30
C ALA A 82 3.33 -6.71 6.42
N SER A 83 2.80 -7.90 6.69
CA SER A 83 1.37 -8.09 6.86
C SER A 83 0.81 -7.34 8.06
N VAL A 84 1.56 -7.29 9.17
CA VAL A 84 1.20 -6.51 10.36
C VAL A 84 1.35 -5.02 10.08
N CYS A 85 2.47 -4.61 9.50
CA CYS A 85 2.73 -3.20 9.17
C CYS A 85 1.69 -2.65 8.20
N GLY A 86 1.23 -3.46 7.25
CA GLY A 86 0.19 -3.04 6.32
C GLY A 86 -1.13 -2.69 7.01
N ARG A 87 -1.35 -3.22 8.21
CA ARG A 87 -2.57 -2.93 8.98
C ARG A 87 -2.41 -1.80 9.99
N ILE A 88 -1.20 -1.61 10.55
CA ILE A 88 -1.00 -0.68 11.66
C ILE A 88 -0.20 0.57 11.29
N CYS A 89 0.50 0.59 10.16
CA CYS A 89 1.30 1.75 9.78
C CYS A 89 0.42 2.98 9.56
N PRO A 90 0.78 4.13 10.15
CA PRO A 90 0.15 5.40 9.78
C PRO A 90 0.74 5.87 8.45
N ALA A 91 0.36 5.19 7.36
CA ALA A 91 0.96 5.37 6.04
C ALA A 91 0.85 6.80 5.53
N GLU A 92 -0.18 7.52 5.93
CA GLU A 92 -0.37 8.93 5.59
C GLU A 92 0.74 9.83 6.14
N GLU A 93 1.44 9.40 7.19
CA GLU A 93 2.57 10.11 7.77
C GLU A 93 3.92 9.53 7.33
N LEU A 94 3.93 8.37 6.71
CA LEU A 94 5.14 7.65 6.29
C LEU A 94 5.27 7.65 4.78
N CYS A 95 5.10 6.49 4.14
CA CYS A 95 5.32 6.39 2.69
C CYS A 95 4.31 7.20 1.87
N ILE A 96 3.04 7.15 2.20
CA ILE A 96 2.02 7.93 1.49
C ILE A 96 2.22 9.42 1.72
N GLY A 97 2.51 9.82 2.95
CA GLY A 97 2.76 11.22 3.28
C GLY A 97 3.98 11.80 2.59
N ALA A 98 4.98 10.99 2.30
CA ALA A 98 6.19 11.40 1.60
C ALA A 98 6.02 11.44 0.07
N CYS A 99 4.99 10.78 -0.46
CA CYS A 99 4.78 10.66 -1.90
C CYS A 99 4.49 12.02 -2.55
N ARG A 100 5.18 12.32 -3.66
CA ARG A 100 4.96 13.56 -4.41
C ARG A 100 3.62 13.58 -5.13
N ASN A 101 2.99 12.43 -5.29
CA ASN A 101 1.72 12.28 -6.01
C ASN A 101 0.52 12.14 -5.07
N GLN A 102 0.70 12.43 -3.78
CA GLN A 102 -0.34 12.18 -2.78
C GLN A 102 -1.62 12.99 -2.98
N PHE A 103 -1.52 14.12 -3.65
CA PHE A 103 -2.66 15.01 -3.92
C PHE A 103 -3.26 14.82 -5.30
N SER A 104 -2.71 13.91 -6.10
CA SER A 104 -3.24 13.58 -7.43
C SER A 104 -4.31 12.51 -7.27
N THR A 105 -5.54 12.90 -7.42
CA THR A 105 -6.68 11.98 -7.30
C THR A 105 -7.36 11.74 -8.62
#